data_c9cde52b9633c1731271621cc7fb5669
#
_entry.id   c9cde52b9633c1731271621cc7fb5669
#
_cell.length_a   1.000
_cell.length_b   1.000
_cell.length_c   1.000
_cell.angle_alpha   90.00
_cell.angle_beta   90.00
_cell.angle_gamma   90.00
#
_symmetry.space_group_name_H-M   'P 1'
#
loop_
_entity.id
_entity.type
_entity.pdbx_description
1 polymer ?
#
loop_
_entity_poly.entity_id
_entity_poly.type
_entity_poly.pdbx_seq_one_letter_code
_entity_poly.pdbx_strand_id
1 'polypeptide(L)'
;YSAHQKICSGGGRNMLEIGMICAEAGEKKTGWLEIEGGGQKLPLTLICGAKEGPTMMISAGVHGAEYIGVQALSELSRELDPKDTAGNVICLHVANPSAFRDYVRFFVPEDGKNLNRVFPGKKDGTLSERIAWTITEKLQSKADYYIDLHAGDTSEEVMPFVYYNVAAGEKIARVSANMAMAADMEVRASSTATTGAYSSACQ
;
A
#
# COMPACT_ATOMS: atom_id res chain seq x y z
N TYR A 1 -28.97 12.64 -4.55
CA TYR A 1 -28.26 13.10 -3.33
C TYR A 1 -26.95 13.71 -3.78
N SER A 2 -26.87 15.05 -3.74
CA SER A 2 -25.69 15.83 -4.05
C SER A 2 -24.68 15.68 -2.91
N ALA A 3 -23.62 14.90 -3.12
CA ALA A 3 -22.49 14.88 -2.22
C ALA A 3 -21.71 16.19 -2.40
N HIS A 4 -21.80 17.08 -1.45
CA HIS A 4 -20.98 18.27 -1.38
C HIS A 4 -19.53 17.83 -1.25
N GLN A 5 -18.76 18.02 -2.30
CA GLN A 5 -17.32 17.89 -2.33
C GLN A 5 -16.73 18.93 -1.36
N LYS A 6 -16.28 18.47 -0.19
CA LYS A 6 -15.50 19.30 0.73
C LYS A 6 -14.09 19.40 0.12
N ILE A 7 -13.83 20.49 -0.59
CA ILE A 7 -12.47 20.87 -0.98
C ILE A 7 -11.74 21.15 0.34
N CYS A 8 -10.59 20.52 0.57
CA CYS A 8 -9.75 20.81 1.72
C CYS A 8 -9.39 22.30 1.74
N SER A 9 -9.89 23.02 2.71
CA SER A 9 -9.69 24.47 2.87
C SER A 9 -8.72 24.76 3.99
N GLY A 10 -7.46 24.31 3.90
CA GLY A 10 -6.50 24.52 4.96
C GLY A 10 -5.10 24.85 4.43
N GLY A 11 -4.80 26.11 4.29
CA GLY A 11 -3.41 26.56 4.20
C GLY A 11 -2.70 26.39 5.55
N GLY A 12 -1.62 25.59 5.59
CA GLY A 12 -0.64 25.62 6.68
C GLY A 12 -0.75 24.58 7.81
N ARG A 13 -1.55 23.52 7.68
CA ARG A 13 -1.56 22.40 8.63
C ARG A 13 -1.23 21.09 7.91
N ASN A 14 -0.69 20.13 8.65
CA ASN A 14 -0.46 18.79 8.14
C ASN A 14 -1.74 18.23 7.52
N MET A 15 -1.69 17.83 6.26
CA MET A 15 -2.83 17.36 5.48
C MET A 15 -2.37 16.24 4.55
N LEU A 16 -3.12 15.16 4.51
CA LEU A 16 -2.88 14.03 3.63
C LEU A 16 -4.00 13.93 2.59
N GLU A 17 -3.64 14.14 1.31
CA GLU A 17 -4.57 14.10 0.20
C GLU A 17 -4.15 13.10 -0.86
N ILE A 18 -5.06 12.20 -1.24
CA ILE A 18 -4.89 11.21 -2.30
C ILE A 18 -6.18 11.10 -3.11
N GLY A 19 -6.15 11.51 -4.36
CA GLY A 19 -7.33 11.57 -5.20
C GLY A 19 -8.39 12.50 -4.60
N MET A 20 -9.57 11.98 -4.31
CA MET A 20 -10.66 12.74 -3.68
C MET A 20 -10.74 12.53 -2.16
N ILE A 21 -9.82 11.77 -1.58
CA ILE A 21 -9.78 11.51 -0.14
C ILE A 21 -8.84 12.52 0.49
N CYS A 22 -9.33 13.28 1.47
CA CYS A 22 -8.56 14.26 2.19
C CYS A 22 -8.77 14.08 3.68
N ALA A 23 -7.67 13.94 4.44
CA ALA A 23 -7.64 13.89 5.89
C ALA A 23 -6.81 15.07 6.43
N GLU A 24 -7.39 15.87 7.32
CA GLU A 24 -6.69 16.92 8.05
C GLU A 24 -6.00 16.34 9.30
N ALA A 25 -5.08 17.09 9.89
CA ALA A 25 -4.35 16.68 11.11
C ALA A 25 -5.31 16.19 12.21
N GLY A 26 -5.06 14.99 12.73
CA GLY A 26 -5.91 14.32 13.70
C GLY A 26 -7.16 13.66 13.11
N GLU A 27 -7.24 13.52 11.78
CA GLU A 27 -8.37 12.86 11.11
C GLU A 27 -7.96 11.53 10.43
N LYS A 28 -8.97 10.66 10.33
CA LYS A 28 -8.95 9.41 9.56
C LYS A 28 -10.07 9.46 8.52
N LYS A 29 -9.77 9.16 7.26
CA LYS A 29 -10.73 9.14 6.16
C LYS A 29 -10.59 7.87 5.35
N THR A 30 -11.71 7.23 5.05
CA THR A 30 -11.77 6.05 4.18
C THR A 30 -12.46 6.42 2.87
N GLY A 31 -11.99 5.85 1.78
CA GLY A 31 -12.54 6.10 0.46
C GLY A 31 -11.95 5.19 -0.61
N TRP A 32 -12.14 5.60 -1.87
CA TRP A 32 -11.73 4.84 -3.03
C TRP A 32 -10.85 5.69 -3.93
N LEU A 33 -9.70 5.14 -4.34
CA LEU A 33 -8.86 5.74 -5.36
C LEU A 33 -9.19 5.11 -6.71
N GLU A 34 -9.56 5.94 -7.69
CA GLU A 34 -9.77 5.51 -9.06
C GLU A 34 -8.43 5.10 -9.69
N ILE A 35 -8.44 3.95 -10.38
CA ILE A 35 -7.29 3.52 -11.17
C ILE A 35 -7.26 4.33 -12.47
N GLU A 36 -6.09 4.72 -12.90
CA GLU A 36 -5.89 5.45 -14.16
C GLU A 36 -6.54 4.70 -15.33
N GLY A 37 -7.33 5.39 -16.12
CA GLY A 37 -8.12 4.80 -17.22
C GLY A 37 -9.32 3.95 -16.77
N GLY A 38 -9.69 3.97 -15.47
CA GLY A 38 -10.86 3.26 -14.94
C GLY A 38 -10.71 1.74 -14.84
N GLY A 39 -11.82 1.08 -14.60
CA GLY A 39 -11.92 -0.38 -14.50
C GLY A 39 -12.07 -0.89 -13.07
N GLN A 40 -11.30 -0.37 -12.13
CA GLN A 40 -11.37 -0.72 -10.71
C GLN A 40 -11.11 0.49 -9.82
N LYS A 41 -11.35 0.32 -8.52
CA LYS A 41 -11.07 1.31 -7.48
C LYS A 41 -10.32 0.65 -6.34
N LEU A 42 -9.33 1.33 -5.80
CA LEU A 42 -8.50 0.85 -4.70
C LEU A 42 -9.08 1.35 -3.36
N PRO A 43 -9.39 0.44 -2.42
CA PRO A 43 -9.89 0.83 -1.10
C PRO A 43 -8.76 1.38 -0.23
N LEU A 44 -8.89 2.63 0.21
CA LEU A 44 -7.90 3.32 1.03
C LEU A 44 -8.47 3.78 2.36
N THR A 45 -7.60 3.78 3.38
CA THR A 45 -7.77 4.60 4.58
C THR A 45 -6.55 5.51 4.72
N LEU A 46 -6.80 6.80 4.83
CA LEU A 46 -5.79 7.81 5.11
C LEU A 46 -5.90 8.21 6.59
N ILE A 47 -4.79 8.15 7.31
CA ILE A 47 -4.67 8.56 8.71
C ILE A 47 -3.67 9.70 8.73
N CYS A 48 -4.15 10.92 8.96
CA CYS A 48 -3.31 12.10 9.12
C CYS A 48 -3.10 12.36 10.61
N GLY A 49 -1.91 12.10 11.09
CA GLY A 49 -1.58 12.25 12.51
C GLY A 49 -1.68 13.70 13.00
N ALA A 50 -2.04 13.87 14.28
CA ALA A 50 -2.12 15.18 14.91
C ALA A 50 -0.74 15.84 15.09
N LYS A 51 0.34 15.06 15.03
CA LYS A 51 1.73 15.50 15.14
C LYS A 51 2.44 15.31 13.81
N GLU A 52 3.37 16.22 13.49
CA GLU A 52 4.23 16.04 12.32
C GLU A 52 5.11 14.79 12.43
N GLY A 53 5.42 14.19 11.30
CA GLY A 53 6.26 13.01 11.19
C GLY A 53 6.26 12.45 9.77
N PRO A 54 6.94 11.31 9.54
CA PRO A 54 7.01 10.69 8.23
C PRO A 54 5.68 10.08 7.80
N THR A 55 5.56 9.80 6.51
CA THR A 55 4.44 9.06 5.93
C THR A 55 4.82 7.59 5.76
N MET A 56 4.06 6.71 6.38
CA MET A 56 4.14 5.25 6.20
C MET A 56 3.04 4.79 5.25
N MET A 57 3.40 4.03 4.22
CA MET A 57 2.42 3.29 3.44
C MET A 57 2.42 1.81 3.85
N ILE A 58 1.25 1.25 4.03
CA ILE A 58 1.06 -0.19 4.25
C ILE A 58 0.05 -0.70 3.23
N SER A 59 0.38 -1.77 2.54
CA SER A 59 -0.49 -2.40 1.55
C SER A 59 -0.72 -3.88 1.83
N ALA A 60 -1.83 -4.40 1.32
CA ALA A 60 -2.18 -5.81 1.35
C ALA A 60 -2.95 -6.21 0.09
N GLY A 61 -3.14 -7.51 -0.12
CA GLY A 61 -3.99 -8.04 -1.18
C GLY A 61 -3.46 -7.78 -2.59
N VAL A 62 -2.15 -7.78 -2.79
CA VAL A 62 -1.51 -7.83 -4.12
C VAL A 62 -1.87 -9.13 -4.82
N HIS A 63 -1.89 -10.23 -4.08
CA HIS A 63 -2.44 -11.51 -4.49
C HIS A 63 -3.80 -11.74 -3.84
N GLY A 64 -4.77 -12.20 -4.64
CA GLY A 64 -6.18 -12.20 -4.26
C GLY A 64 -6.55 -13.18 -3.13
N ALA A 65 -5.77 -14.24 -2.93
CA ALA A 65 -6.04 -15.26 -1.90
C ALA A 65 -5.30 -15.04 -0.57
N GLU A 66 -4.49 -13.99 -0.44
CA GLU A 66 -3.70 -13.69 0.74
C GLU A 66 -4.49 -12.81 1.74
N TYR A 67 -5.52 -13.37 2.37
CA TYR A 67 -6.50 -12.63 3.19
C TYR A 67 -5.96 -12.13 4.53
N ILE A 68 -4.96 -12.82 5.11
CA ILE A 68 -4.43 -12.51 6.44
C ILE A 68 -3.89 -11.07 6.50
N GLY A 69 -3.13 -10.67 5.47
CA GLY A 69 -2.61 -9.31 5.38
C GLY A 69 -3.72 -8.25 5.26
N VAL A 70 -4.78 -8.56 4.51
CA VAL A 70 -5.96 -7.67 4.35
C VAL A 70 -6.69 -7.51 5.69
N GLN A 71 -6.88 -8.62 6.42
CA GLN A 71 -7.50 -8.59 7.75
C GLN A 71 -6.66 -7.78 8.73
N ALA A 72 -5.36 -8.07 8.83
CA ALA A 72 -4.44 -7.38 9.74
C ALA A 72 -4.42 -5.87 9.47
N LEU A 73 -4.34 -5.45 8.19
CA LEU A 73 -4.35 -4.03 7.84
C LEU A 73 -5.69 -3.36 8.14
N SER A 74 -6.80 -4.09 7.97
CA SER A 74 -8.14 -3.59 8.31
C SER A 74 -8.30 -3.37 9.82
N GLU A 75 -7.78 -4.25 10.65
CA GLU A 75 -7.77 -4.12 12.11
C GLU A 75 -6.86 -2.97 12.55
N LEU A 76 -5.62 -2.94 12.08
CA LEU A 76 -4.66 -1.88 12.36
C LEU A 76 -5.22 -0.49 12.00
N SER A 77 -5.85 -0.37 10.83
CA SER A 77 -6.42 0.92 10.40
C SER A 77 -7.58 1.40 11.28
N ARG A 78 -8.29 0.49 11.95
CA ARG A 78 -9.34 0.83 12.93
C ARG A 78 -8.77 1.25 14.27
N GLU A 79 -7.75 0.54 14.74
CA GLU A 79 -7.13 0.76 16.05
C GLU A 79 -6.30 2.04 16.12
N LEU A 80 -5.61 2.40 15.04
CA LEU A 80 -4.79 3.62 15.02
C LEU A 80 -5.67 4.86 15.25
N ASP A 81 -5.44 5.57 16.36
CA ASP A 81 -6.05 6.88 16.60
C ASP A 81 -5.18 7.98 15.96
N PRO A 82 -5.71 8.77 15.02
CA PRO A 82 -4.95 9.84 14.40
C PRO A 82 -4.51 10.92 15.40
N LYS A 83 -5.18 11.05 16.54
CA LYS A 83 -4.81 12.02 17.59
C LYS A 83 -3.53 11.64 18.31
N ASP A 84 -3.25 10.33 18.41
CA ASP A 84 -2.07 9.79 19.07
C ASP A 84 -0.93 9.49 18.07
N THR A 85 -1.22 9.55 16.77
CA THR A 85 -0.28 9.25 15.69
C THR A 85 0.61 10.46 15.38
N ALA A 86 1.91 10.20 15.21
CA ALA A 86 2.87 11.15 14.63
C ALA A 86 3.17 10.75 13.18
N GLY A 87 3.09 11.72 12.25
CA GLY A 87 3.18 11.45 10.82
C GLY A 87 1.87 10.94 10.24
N ASN A 88 1.95 10.35 9.06
CA ASN A 88 0.76 9.90 8.32
C ASN A 88 0.83 8.40 8.03
N VAL A 89 -0.34 7.76 7.87
CA VAL A 89 -0.42 6.37 7.41
C VAL A 89 -1.38 6.27 6.23
N ILE A 90 -0.89 5.67 5.14
CA ILE A 90 -1.66 5.32 3.94
C ILE A 90 -1.91 3.81 4.00
N CYS A 91 -3.15 3.38 4.22
CA CYS A 91 -3.52 1.98 4.21
C CYS A 91 -4.18 1.63 2.87
N LEU A 92 -3.51 0.85 2.02
CA LEU A 92 -4.09 0.26 0.82
C LEU A 92 -4.58 -1.15 1.18
N HIS A 93 -5.89 -1.29 1.43
CA HIS A 93 -6.43 -2.53 1.98
C HIS A 93 -6.38 -3.70 1.01
N VAL A 94 -6.65 -3.45 -0.29
CA VAL A 94 -6.63 -4.48 -1.33
C VAL A 94 -6.04 -3.85 -2.60
N ALA A 95 -4.84 -4.27 -2.97
CA ALA A 95 -4.16 -3.77 -4.17
C ALA A 95 -4.72 -4.39 -5.47
N ASN A 96 -5.32 -5.58 -5.39
CA ASN A 96 -5.91 -6.31 -6.52
C ASN A 96 -7.38 -6.69 -6.22
N PRO A 97 -8.32 -5.73 -6.33
CA PRO A 97 -9.71 -5.92 -5.91
C PRO A 97 -10.45 -7.04 -6.66
N SER A 98 -10.22 -7.21 -7.97
CA SER A 98 -10.88 -8.26 -8.73
C SER A 98 -10.38 -9.66 -8.32
N ALA A 99 -9.07 -9.83 -8.17
CA ALA A 99 -8.52 -11.10 -7.70
C ALA A 99 -9.01 -11.46 -6.30
N PHE A 100 -9.10 -10.48 -5.40
CA PHE A 100 -9.63 -10.66 -4.05
C PHE A 100 -11.11 -11.10 -4.06
N ARG A 101 -11.94 -10.42 -4.86
CA ARG A 101 -13.37 -10.74 -4.98
C ARG A 101 -13.62 -12.09 -5.63
N ASP A 102 -12.84 -12.43 -6.66
CA ASP A 102 -13.06 -13.59 -7.51
C ASP A 102 -12.23 -14.82 -7.08
N TYR A 103 -11.54 -14.72 -5.92
CA TYR A 103 -10.69 -15.78 -5.34
C TYR A 103 -9.54 -16.24 -6.25
N VAL A 104 -9.03 -15.34 -7.07
CA VAL A 104 -7.89 -15.63 -7.95
C VAL A 104 -6.58 -15.47 -7.17
N ARG A 105 -5.75 -16.53 -7.18
CA ARG A 105 -4.54 -16.58 -6.35
C ARG A 105 -3.55 -15.45 -6.65
N PHE A 106 -3.04 -15.39 -7.88
CA PHE A 106 -1.87 -14.55 -8.22
C PHE A 106 -2.11 -13.51 -9.30
N PHE A 107 -3.12 -13.71 -10.15
CA PHE A 107 -3.28 -12.91 -11.35
C PHE A 107 -4.40 -11.89 -11.23
N VAL A 108 -4.25 -10.77 -11.96
CA VAL A 108 -5.37 -9.89 -12.24
C VAL A 108 -6.26 -10.60 -13.27
N PRO A 109 -7.53 -10.93 -12.96
CA PRO A 109 -8.38 -11.76 -13.81
C PRO A 109 -8.54 -11.23 -15.23
N GLU A 110 -8.57 -9.90 -15.39
CA GLU A 110 -8.87 -9.23 -16.64
C GLU A 110 -7.75 -9.33 -17.69
N ASP A 111 -6.49 -9.47 -17.26
CA ASP A 111 -5.35 -9.55 -18.19
C ASP A 111 -4.39 -10.70 -17.92
N GLY A 112 -4.64 -11.51 -16.90
CA GLY A 112 -3.87 -12.72 -16.58
C GLY A 112 -2.45 -12.46 -16.09
N LYS A 113 -2.09 -11.22 -15.75
CA LYS A 113 -0.75 -10.88 -15.26
C LYS A 113 -0.68 -10.95 -13.73
N ASN A 114 0.48 -11.37 -13.21
CA ASN A 114 0.79 -11.24 -11.79
C ASN A 114 1.11 -9.79 -11.46
N LEU A 115 0.28 -9.14 -10.65
CA LEU A 115 0.45 -7.74 -10.27
C LEU A 115 1.85 -7.49 -9.66
N ASN A 116 2.36 -8.44 -8.86
CA ASN A 116 3.69 -8.36 -8.23
C ASN A 116 4.86 -8.64 -9.21
N ARG A 117 4.66 -8.51 -10.52
CA ARG A 117 5.67 -8.65 -11.57
C ARG A 117 5.65 -7.51 -12.59
N VAL A 118 4.76 -6.53 -12.40
CA VAL A 118 4.56 -5.47 -13.40
C VAL A 118 4.89 -4.05 -12.89
N PHE A 119 5.31 -3.92 -11.62
CA PHE A 119 5.75 -2.64 -11.06
C PHE A 119 7.01 -2.09 -11.76
N PRO A 120 7.11 -0.76 -11.94
CA PRO A 120 6.25 0.33 -11.46
C PRO A 120 4.96 0.53 -12.29
N GLY A 121 4.72 -0.28 -13.30
CA GLY A 121 3.54 -0.19 -14.15
C GLY A 121 3.66 0.77 -15.32
N LYS A 122 2.54 0.98 -16.03
CA LYS A 122 2.43 1.90 -17.18
C LYS A 122 1.04 2.54 -17.19
N LYS A 123 1.01 3.85 -17.38
CA LYS A 123 -0.24 4.65 -17.40
C LYS A 123 -1.25 4.15 -18.43
N ASP A 124 -0.80 3.86 -19.64
CA ASP A 124 -1.61 3.44 -20.78
C ASP A 124 -1.47 1.91 -21.03
N GLY A 125 -1.09 1.14 -20.03
CA GLY A 125 -0.89 -0.29 -20.12
C GLY A 125 -2.17 -1.12 -19.92
N THR A 126 -1.99 -2.42 -19.73
CA THR A 126 -3.07 -3.32 -19.34
C THR A 126 -3.57 -3.00 -17.93
N LEU A 127 -4.65 -3.62 -17.47
CA LEU A 127 -5.21 -3.30 -16.16
C LEU A 127 -4.20 -3.49 -15.02
N SER A 128 -3.46 -4.60 -15.00
CA SER A 128 -2.37 -4.82 -14.02
C SER A 128 -1.34 -3.71 -14.04
N GLU A 129 -0.89 -3.28 -15.23
CA GLU A 129 0.10 -2.22 -15.38
C GLU A 129 -0.44 -0.86 -14.93
N ARG A 130 -1.73 -0.58 -15.17
CA ARG A 130 -2.38 0.65 -14.71
C ARG A 130 -2.60 0.67 -13.20
N ILE A 131 -2.94 -0.49 -12.60
CA ILE A 131 -3.01 -0.64 -11.15
C ILE A 131 -1.65 -0.34 -10.53
N ALA A 132 -0.59 -1.01 -11.02
CA ALA A 132 0.78 -0.81 -10.52
C ALA A 132 1.22 0.65 -10.66
N TRP A 133 0.98 1.27 -11.82
CA TRP A 133 1.29 2.69 -12.06
C TRP A 133 0.54 3.62 -11.09
N THR A 134 -0.76 3.39 -10.88
CA THR A 134 -1.58 4.19 -9.97
C THR A 134 -1.05 4.09 -8.53
N ILE A 135 -0.69 2.89 -8.09
CA ILE A 135 -0.11 2.66 -6.77
C ILE A 135 1.24 3.37 -6.64
N THR A 136 2.13 3.21 -7.62
CA THR A 136 3.46 3.83 -7.61
C THR A 136 3.36 5.35 -7.59
N GLU A 137 2.62 5.93 -8.53
CA GLU A 137 2.58 7.39 -8.71
C GLU A 137 1.71 8.13 -7.68
N LYS A 138 0.65 7.49 -7.18
CA LYS A 138 -0.31 8.16 -6.30
C LYS A 138 -0.13 7.85 -4.81
N LEU A 139 0.48 6.71 -4.49
CA LEU A 139 0.62 6.25 -3.10
C LEU A 139 2.09 6.15 -2.68
N GLN A 140 2.89 5.31 -3.35
CA GLN A 140 4.29 5.09 -2.98
C GLN A 140 5.12 6.37 -3.06
N SER A 141 4.89 7.22 -4.08
CA SER A 141 5.57 8.52 -4.24
C SER A 141 5.34 9.51 -3.08
N LYS A 142 4.38 9.24 -2.21
CA LYS A 142 4.05 10.06 -1.03
C LYS A 142 4.56 9.47 0.29
N ALA A 143 5.15 8.28 0.24
CA ALA A 143 5.57 7.55 1.43
C ALA A 143 7.09 7.66 1.64
N ASP A 144 7.49 7.88 2.89
CA ASP A 144 8.89 7.80 3.33
C ASP A 144 9.28 6.35 3.66
N TYR A 145 8.29 5.56 4.10
CA TYR A 145 8.45 4.15 4.47
C TYR A 145 7.31 3.32 3.88
N TYR A 146 7.62 2.09 3.54
CA TYR A 146 6.68 1.19 2.92
C TYR A 146 6.74 -0.23 3.47
N ILE A 147 5.58 -0.82 3.72
CA ILE A 147 5.39 -2.23 4.13
C ILE A 147 4.35 -2.85 3.21
N ASP A 148 4.67 -4.03 2.65
CA ASP A 148 3.72 -4.83 1.87
C ASP A 148 3.44 -6.14 2.61
N LEU A 149 2.16 -6.41 2.86
CA LEU A 149 1.71 -7.58 3.60
C LEU A 149 1.32 -8.68 2.64
N HIS A 150 2.04 -9.76 2.70
CA HIS A 150 1.76 -11.01 2.01
C HIS A 150 1.47 -12.13 3.01
N ALA A 151 0.92 -13.25 2.52
CA ALA A 151 0.70 -14.45 3.31
C ALA A 151 0.81 -15.68 2.41
N GLY A 152 0.79 -16.87 3.00
CA GLY A 152 0.45 -18.08 2.26
C GLY A 152 -0.99 -18.00 1.74
N ASP A 153 -1.23 -18.52 0.55
CA ASP A 153 -2.58 -18.59 0.02
C ASP A 153 -3.38 -19.76 0.61
N THR A 154 -4.52 -20.09 0.01
CA THR A 154 -5.47 -21.10 0.51
C THR A 154 -4.90 -22.50 0.74
N SER A 155 -3.72 -22.82 0.22
CA SER A 155 -3.09 -24.14 0.30
C SER A 155 -1.62 -24.10 0.74
N GLU A 156 -1.15 -22.98 1.24
CA GLU A 156 0.24 -22.80 1.68
C GLU A 156 0.31 -22.46 3.17
N GLU A 157 1.06 -23.27 3.90
CA GLU A 157 1.52 -22.93 5.24
C GLU A 157 2.90 -22.28 5.14
N VAL A 158 2.98 -20.97 5.44
CA VAL A 158 4.21 -20.21 5.32
C VAL A 158 4.67 -19.76 6.71
N MET A 159 5.94 -20.05 7.04
CA MET A 159 6.56 -19.53 8.25
C MET A 159 6.59 -17.98 8.16
N PRO A 160 6.25 -17.28 9.24
CA PRO A 160 6.36 -15.82 9.27
C PRO A 160 7.80 -15.36 9.02
N PHE A 161 7.99 -14.47 8.05
CA PHE A 161 9.28 -13.90 7.73
C PHE A 161 9.13 -12.49 7.15
N VAL A 162 10.22 -11.74 7.09
CA VAL A 162 10.27 -10.43 6.45
C VAL A 162 11.36 -10.38 5.39
N TYR A 163 11.01 -9.88 4.21
CA TYR A 163 11.98 -9.46 3.20
C TYR A 163 12.40 -8.01 3.41
N TYR A 164 13.68 -7.71 3.20
CA TYR A 164 14.17 -6.34 3.12
C TYR A 164 15.10 -6.17 1.91
N ASN A 165 15.00 -5.02 1.24
CA ASN A 165 15.73 -4.77 0.00
C ASN A 165 17.17 -4.32 0.29
N VAL A 166 18.15 -4.94 -0.38
CA VAL A 166 19.57 -4.58 -0.28
C VAL A 166 20.18 -4.08 -1.60
N ALA A 167 19.41 -4.07 -2.68
CA ALA A 167 19.90 -3.71 -4.02
C ALA A 167 19.66 -2.23 -4.38
N ALA A 168 18.83 -1.52 -3.64
CA ALA A 168 18.40 -0.15 -3.92
C ALA A 168 19.39 0.94 -3.44
N GLY A 169 20.63 0.58 -3.17
CA GLY A 169 21.66 1.46 -2.64
C GLY A 169 21.77 1.42 -1.11
N GLU A 170 22.92 1.86 -0.59
CA GLU A 170 23.31 1.68 0.82
C GLU A 170 22.33 2.31 1.82
N LYS A 171 21.82 3.51 1.53
CA LYS A 171 20.85 4.20 2.40
C LYS A 171 19.55 3.41 2.55
N ILE A 172 18.96 2.96 1.44
CA ILE A 172 17.72 2.20 1.42
C ILE A 172 17.93 0.82 2.06
N ALA A 173 19.01 0.14 1.73
CA ALA A 173 19.36 -1.16 2.33
C ALA A 173 19.43 -1.07 3.85
N ARG A 174 20.08 -0.03 4.39
CA ARG A 174 20.17 0.18 5.84
C ARG A 174 18.81 0.47 6.49
N VAL A 175 17.99 1.32 5.87
CA VAL A 175 16.65 1.64 6.38
C VAL A 175 15.77 0.40 6.36
N SER A 176 15.74 -0.33 5.25
CA SER A 176 14.97 -1.58 5.11
C SER A 176 15.38 -2.64 6.12
N ALA A 177 16.70 -2.80 6.36
CA ALA A 177 17.20 -3.71 7.38
C ALA A 177 16.74 -3.30 8.80
N ASN A 178 16.79 -2.01 9.12
CA ASN A 178 16.31 -1.52 10.42
C ASN A 178 14.81 -1.75 10.60
N MET A 179 14.00 -1.54 9.56
CA MET A 179 12.57 -1.86 9.57
C MET A 179 12.33 -3.36 9.79
N ALA A 180 13.09 -4.22 9.09
CA ALA A 180 13.00 -5.66 9.26
C ALA A 180 13.40 -6.13 10.68
N MET A 181 14.37 -5.46 11.30
CA MET A 181 14.74 -5.73 12.70
C MET A 181 13.65 -5.32 13.68
N ALA A 182 12.94 -4.21 13.39
CA ALA A 182 11.85 -3.71 14.23
C ALA A 182 10.56 -4.55 14.09
N ALA A 183 10.40 -5.32 13.01
CA ALA A 183 9.23 -6.18 12.79
C ALA A 183 9.14 -7.39 13.75
N ASP A 184 10.16 -7.62 14.58
CA ASP A 184 10.24 -8.72 15.58
C ASP A 184 9.92 -10.12 15.02
N MET A 185 10.34 -10.36 13.77
CA MET A 185 10.22 -11.67 13.12
C MET A 185 11.52 -12.46 13.25
N GLU A 186 11.39 -13.75 13.53
CA GLU A 186 12.54 -14.65 13.68
C GLU A 186 13.34 -14.78 12.37
N VAL A 187 12.63 -14.94 11.25
CA VAL A 187 13.24 -15.09 9.94
C VAL A 187 13.25 -13.78 9.17
N ARG A 188 14.45 -13.35 8.76
CA ARG A 188 14.67 -12.15 7.95
C ARG A 188 15.50 -12.53 6.73
N ALA A 189 15.00 -12.20 5.54
CA ALA A 189 15.67 -12.52 4.29
C ALA A 189 15.98 -11.25 3.48
N SER A 190 17.22 -11.11 3.03
CA SER A 190 17.58 -10.03 2.12
C SER A 190 17.09 -10.32 0.71
N SER A 191 16.59 -9.30 0.03
CA SER A 191 16.13 -9.35 -1.36
C SER A 191 16.98 -8.45 -2.23
N THR A 192 17.40 -8.97 -3.38
CA THR A 192 18.12 -8.23 -4.42
C THR A 192 17.23 -7.85 -5.61
N ALA A 193 15.91 -8.03 -5.49
CA ALA A 193 14.95 -7.66 -6.53
C ALA A 193 15.00 -6.15 -6.78
N THR A 194 15.18 -5.75 -8.03
CA THR A 194 15.29 -4.34 -8.45
C THR A 194 14.14 -3.86 -9.31
N THR A 195 13.38 -4.77 -9.90
CA THR A 195 12.25 -4.44 -10.79
C THR A 195 11.15 -5.49 -10.72
N GLY A 196 9.96 -5.12 -11.16
CA GLY A 196 8.81 -6.00 -11.32
C GLY A 196 8.03 -6.30 -10.05
N ALA A 197 8.71 -6.43 -8.92
CA ALA A 197 8.05 -6.63 -7.63
C ALA A 197 7.55 -5.30 -7.04
N TYR A 198 6.48 -5.36 -6.30
CA TYR A 198 5.84 -4.21 -5.65
C TYR A 198 6.81 -3.45 -4.75
N SER A 199 7.55 -4.16 -3.92
CA SER A 199 8.56 -3.58 -3.02
C SER A 199 9.77 -2.96 -3.72
N SER A 200 10.00 -3.28 -4.99
CA SER A 200 11.13 -2.74 -5.77
C SER A 200 10.82 -1.39 -6.43
N ALA A 201 9.57 -0.99 -6.49
CA ALA A 201 9.15 0.27 -7.09
C ALA A 201 9.36 1.49 -6.17
N CYS A 202 9.70 1.26 -4.90
CA CYS A 202 9.96 2.29 -3.89
C CYS A 202 11.44 2.69 -3.80
N GLN A 203 12.17 2.70 -4.90
CA GLN A 203 13.61 3.02 -4.95
C GLN A 203 13.89 4.47 -5.30
#